data_2eb9f298f17c9c2dfc8274d7a15545ac
#
_entry.id   2eb9f298f17c9c2dfc8274d7a15545ac
#
_cell.length_a   1.000
_cell.length_b   1.000
_cell.length_c   1.000
_cell.angle_alpha   90.00
_cell.angle_beta   90.00
_cell.angle_gamma   90.00
#
_symmetry.space_group_name_H-M   'P 1'
#
loop_
_entity.id
_entity.type
_entity.pdbx_description
1 polymer ?
#
loop_
_entity_poly.entity_id
_entity_poly.type
_entity_poly.pdbx_seq_one_letter_code
_entity_poly.pdbx_strand_id
1 'polypeptide(L)'
;MRFASVKPDQLAVVQSDQLVLVSDALAREGALAKDGSMINLIARYDRIKPALAKAVEKGTRIPLDAKKLKAPIENPSKLWAAATNYKRGSAGLDDARGRGTAGTATPEEILEKTFLKPPSAIVGPEEAIVIPQGAGNIFPELELCVVIGKKARHLTKARAFDAVFGYTIILDVTARSYGSGKGLPGSRCVRKGFETFAPLGPSITTADEIANPHNLLMRLWVNGELRQAAKTDAMVNGVAELVSFLSGVTTLYPGDLIATGNPDAPAFQKELGPGDTLKAEIEGIGSMNLRVV
;
A
#
# COMPACT_ATOMS: atom_id res chain seq x y z
N MET A 1 0.85 14.49 8.76
CA MET A 1 1.94 14.82 7.78
C MET A 1 1.99 13.80 6.65
N ARG A 2 2.48 14.18 5.47
CA ARG A 2 2.72 13.23 4.37
C ARG A 2 4.23 13.10 4.13
N PHE A 3 4.75 11.88 4.14
CA PHE A 3 6.17 11.57 3.97
C PHE A 3 6.44 10.87 2.66
N ALA A 4 7.48 11.29 1.94
CA ALA A 4 7.93 10.67 0.70
C ALA A 4 9.42 10.31 0.77
N SER A 5 9.79 9.21 0.08
CA SER A 5 11.16 8.88 -0.25
C SER A 5 11.48 9.43 -1.63
N VAL A 6 12.62 10.11 -1.77
CA VAL A 6 13.00 10.86 -2.98
C VAL A 6 14.39 10.44 -3.45
N LYS A 7 14.55 10.25 -4.76
CA LYS A 7 15.83 9.91 -5.39
C LYS A 7 16.85 11.06 -5.21
N PRO A 8 18.16 10.78 -4.97
CA PRO A 8 18.71 9.44 -4.83
C PRO A 8 18.35 8.78 -3.48
N ASP A 9 18.44 9.41 -2.34
CA ASP A 9 18.17 8.84 -1.02
C ASP A 9 17.85 9.95 -0.01
N GLN A 10 16.75 10.64 -0.24
CA GLN A 10 16.27 11.72 0.61
C GLN A 10 14.88 11.40 1.17
N LEU A 11 14.63 11.82 2.39
CA LEU A 11 13.30 11.89 2.96
C LEU A 11 12.75 13.30 2.80
N ALA A 12 11.48 13.39 2.48
CA ALA A 12 10.78 14.64 2.33
C ALA A 12 9.42 14.63 3.03
N VAL A 13 8.97 15.82 3.42
CA VAL A 13 7.57 16.09 3.78
C VAL A 13 6.89 16.71 2.56
N VAL A 14 5.75 16.15 2.18
CA VAL A 14 4.94 16.66 1.07
C VAL A 14 4.05 17.79 1.58
N GLN A 15 4.20 18.99 1.00
CA GLN A 15 3.38 20.17 1.27
C GLN A 15 2.83 20.71 -0.05
N SER A 16 1.53 20.55 -0.27
CA SER A 16 0.85 20.90 -1.52
C SER A 16 1.54 20.29 -2.74
N ASP A 17 2.14 21.09 -3.60
CA ASP A 17 2.87 20.73 -4.81
C ASP A 17 4.41 20.75 -4.63
N GLN A 18 4.88 20.72 -3.39
CA GLN A 18 6.29 20.77 -3.05
C GLN A 18 6.72 19.60 -2.16
N LEU A 19 8.00 19.27 -2.27
CA LEU A 19 8.72 18.39 -1.36
C LEU A 19 9.66 19.23 -0.51
N VAL A 20 9.54 19.15 0.81
CA VAL A 20 10.48 19.74 1.76
C VAL A 20 11.47 18.66 2.17
N LEU A 21 12.72 18.75 1.69
CA LEU A 21 13.76 17.77 2.00
C LEU A 21 14.17 17.90 3.47
N VAL A 22 14.15 16.80 4.22
CA VAL A 22 14.38 16.81 5.67
C VAL A 22 15.59 15.98 6.12
N SER A 23 16.15 15.11 5.27
CA SER A 23 17.25 14.20 5.65
C SER A 23 18.46 14.91 6.22
N ASP A 24 19.00 15.92 5.53
CA ASP A 24 20.20 16.63 5.97
C ASP A 24 19.95 17.45 7.25
N ALA A 25 18.76 18.00 7.41
CA ALA A 25 18.40 18.74 8.61
C ALA A 25 18.27 17.81 9.81
N LEU A 26 17.62 16.65 9.64
CA LEU A 26 17.49 15.64 10.70
C LEU A 26 18.84 15.02 11.08
N ALA A 27 19.75 14.85 10.11
CA ALA A 27 21.10 14.38 10.38
C ALA A 27 21.93 15.39 11.18
N ARG A 28 21.87 16.69 10.84
CA ARG A 28 22.54 17.76 11.59
C ARG A 28 22.06 17.87 13.04
N GLU A 29 20.79 17.62 13.29
CA GLU A 29 20.21 17.59 14.63
C GLU A 29 20.48 16.26 15.37
N GLY A 30 21.19 15.31 14.76
CA GLY A 30 21.43 13.97 15.32
C GLY A 30 20.14 13.13 15.49
N ALA A 31 19.05 13.53 14.85
CA ALA A 31 17.75 12.88 14.96
C ALA A 31 17.69 11.59 14.12
N LEU A 32 18.28 11.62 12.92
CA LEU A 32 18.48 10.46 12.03
C LEU A 32 19.88 10.45 11.47
N ALA A 33 20.36 9.28 11.05
CA ALA A 33 21.56 9.21 10.23
C ALA A 33 21.30 9.87 8.85
N LYS A 34 22.37 10.31 8.16
CA LYS A 34 22.24 10.99 6.85
C LYS A 34 21.59 10.07 5.80
N ASP A 35 21.88 8.77 5.89
CA ASP A 35 21.32 7.67 5.10
C ASP A 35 20.08 7.03 5.77
N GLY A 36 19.47 7.74 6.72
CA GLY A 36 18.32 7.25 7.48
C GLY A 36 17.13 6.96 6.56
N SER A 37 16.67 5.71 6.59
CA SER A 37 15.52 5.25 5.81
C SER A 37 14.19 5.75 6.39
N MET A 38 13.12 5.65 5.60
CA MET A 38 11.76 5.89 6.08
C MET A 38 11.41 5.02 7.30
N ILE A 39 11.86 3.76 7.35
CA ILE A 39 11.67 2.88 8.50
C ILE A 39 12.32 3.46 9.76
N ASN A 40 13.52 4.02 9.65
CA ASN A 40 14.20 4.69 10.76
C ASN A 40 13.45 5.95 11.23
N LEU A 41 12.90 6.74 10.29
CA LEU A 41 12.05 7.88 10.61
C LEU A 41 10.82 7.42 11.37
N ILE A 42 10.11 6.42 10.87
CA ILE A 42 8.89 5.85 11.48
C ILE A 42 9.20 5.34 12.89
N ALA A 43 10.25 4.52 13.05
CA ALA A 43 10.61 3.93 14.34
C ALA A 43 10.95 4.98 15.43
N ARG A 44 11.37 6.17 15.02
CA ARG A 44 11.79 7.26 15.92
C ARG A 44 10.82 8.43 15.92
N TYR A 45 9.70 8.35 15.20
CA TYR A 45 8.83 9.48 14.87
C TYR A 45 8.47 10.34 16.09
N ASP A 46 7.96 9.71 17.17
CA ASP A 46 7.55 10.45 18.35
C ASP A 46 8.71 11.24 19.00
N ARG A 47 9.93 10.69 18.97
CA ARG A 47 11.12 11.33 19.53
C ARG A 47 11.65 12.46 18.66
N ILE A 48 11.52 12.33 17.32
CA ILE A 48 12.12 13.31 16.38
C ILE A 48 11.14 14.41 15.98
N LYS A 49 9.89 14.39 16.42
CA LYS A 49 8.88 15.43 16.09
C LYS A 49 9.39 16.87 16.22
N PRO A 50 10.09 17.29 17.29
CA PRO A 50 10.60 18.65 17.42
C PRO A 50 11.66 18.98 16.36
N ALA A 51 12.59 18.07 16.10
CA ALA A 51 13.60 18.23 15.06
C ALA A 51 12.98 18.23 13.65
N LEU A 52 11.98 17.37 13.43
CA LEU A 52 11.23 17.33 12.18
C LEU A 52 10.49 18.64 11.89
N ALA A 53 9.85 19.25 12.89
CA ALA A 53 9.18 20.54 12.74
C ALA A 53 10.16 21.62 12.27
N LYS A 54 11.34 21.72 12.91
CA LYS A 54 12.41 22.62 12.49
C LYS A 54 12.93 22.31 11.08
N ALA A 55 13.08 21.00 10.76
CA ALA A 55 13.54 20.57 9.45
C ALA A 55 12.54 20.95 8.34
N VAL A 56 11.25 20.87 8.62
CA VAL A 56 10.19 21.29 7.68
C VAL A 56 10.17 22.81 7.50
N GLU A 57 10.39 23.57 8.57
CA GLU A 57 10.45 25.04 8.49
C GLU A 57 11.61 25.52 7.63
N LYS A 58 12.81 24.93 7.82
CA LYS A 58 14.09 25.36 7.23
C LYS A 58 14.56 24.52 6.05
N GLY A 59 13.85 23.44 5.71
CA GLY A 59 14.25 22.49 4.69
C GLY A 59 14.20 23.06 3.27
N THR A 60 15.04 22.53 2.40
CA THR A 60 15.05 22.88 0.98
C THR A 60 13.75 22.42 0.34
N ARG A 61 13.07 23.33 -0.33
CA ARG A 61 11.84 23.05 -1.09
C ARG A 61 12.16 22.83 -2.55
N ILE A 62 11.63 21.75 -3.09
CA ILE A 62 11.68 21.44 -4.53
C ILE A 62 10.27 21.14 -5.03
N PRO A 63 9.96 21.33 -6.32
CA PRO A 63 8.69 20.92 -6.89
C PRO A 63 8.44 19.41 -6.70
N LEU A 64 7.19 19.05 -6.44
CA LEU A 64 6.76 17.66 -6.41
C LEU A 64 6.82 17.10 -7.85
N ASP A 65 7.81 16.27 -8.10
CA ASP A 65 7.98 15.54 -9.35
C ASP A 65 7.86 14.04 -9.03
N ALA A 66 6.79 13.42 -9.50
CA ALA A 66 6.51 12.02 -9.24
C ALA A 66 7.63 11.08 -9.72
N LYS A 67 8.38 11.46 -10.78
CA LYS A 67 9.52 10.69 -11.33
C LYS A 67 10.71 10.62 -10.36
N LYS A 68 10.77 11.55 -9.41
CA LYS A 68 11.79 11.58 -8.36
C LYS A 68 11.39 10.77 -7.13
N LEU A 69 10.13 10.35 -7.02
CA LEU A 69 9.68 9.55 -5.89
C LEU A 69 10.19 8.11 -6.02
N LYS A 70 10.47 7.52 -4.86
CA LYS A 70 10.72 6.09 -4.65
C LYS A 70 9.54 5.48 -3.91
N ALA A 71 9.46 4.15 -3.85
CA ALA A 71 8.58 3.53 -2.88
C ALA A 71 8.87 4.11 -1.49
N PRO A 72 7.85 4.58 -0.74
CA PRO A 72 8.10 5.18 0.56
C PRO A 72 8.76 4.22 1.54
N ILE A 73 8.51 2.91 1.40
CA ILE A 73 9.20 1.83 2.11
C ILE A 73 9.61 0.79 1.07
N GLU A 74 10.92 0.58 0.89
CA GLU A 74 11.46 -0.37 -0.10
C GLU A 74 11.66 -1.78 0.48
N ASN A 75 12.08 -1.86 1.74
CA ASN A 75 12.46 -3.12 2.40
C ASN A 75 11.77 -3.28 3.77
N PRO A 76 10.44 -3.44 3.83
CA PRO A 76 9.76 -3.78 5.07
C PRO A 76 10.22 -5.17 5.56
N SER A 77 10.14 -5.43 6.87
CA SER A 77 10.42 -6.79 7.35
C SER A 77 9.41 -7.80 6.80
N LYS A 78 8.19 -7.34 6.52
CA LYS A 78 7.14 -8.11 5.87
C LYS A 78 6.07 -7.22 5.24
N LEU A 79 5.48 -7.73 4.18
CA LEU A 79 4.31 -7.18 3.53
C LEU A 79 3.20 -8.23 3.57
N TRP A 80 2.24 -8.05 4.48
CA TRP A 80 1.03 -8.84 4.55
C TRP A 80 -0.03 -8.31 3.58
N ALA A 81 -0.86 -9.20 3.05
CA ALA A 81 -1.98 -8.83 2.20
C ALA A 81 -3.23 -9.65 2.58
N ALA A 82 -4.35 -8.95 2.69
CA ALA A 82 -5.65 -9.56 2.94
C ALA A 82 -6.27 -10.06 1.64
N ALA A 83 -6.74 -11.29 1.62
CA ALA A 83 -7.45 -11.83 0.48
C ALA A 83 -8.95 -11.75 0.69
N THR A 84 -9.69 -11.40 -0.37
CA THR A 84 -11.17 -11.44 -0.37
C THR A 84 -11.83 -10.61 0.74
N ASN A 85 -11.23 -9.49 1.14
CA ASN A 85 -11.62 -8.72 2.31
C ASN A 85 -12.69 -7.63 2.04
N TYR A 86 -13.38 -7.67 0.90
CA TYR A 86 -14.43 -6.71 0.58
C TYR A 86 -15.78 -7.40 0.37
N LYS A 87 -16.84 -6.73 0.79
CA LYS A 87 -18.21 -7.19 0.60
C LYS A 87 -18.52 -7.35 -0.87
N ARG A 88 -19.36 -8.35 -1.20
CA ARG A 88 -19.80 -8.60 -2.55
C ARG A 88 -20.55 -7.38 -3.12
N GLY A 89 -20.30 -7.04 -4.39
CA GLY A 89 -20.97 -5.93 -5.07
C GLY A 89 -20.50 -4.55 -4.62
N SER A 90 -19.37 -4.43 -3.89
CA SER A 90 -18.87 -3.16 -3.36
C SER A 90 -18.05 -2.34 -4.37
N ALA A 91 -17.88 -2.82 -5.59
CA ALA A 91 -17.04 -2.14 -6.59
C ALA A 91 -17.67 -0.88 -7.22
N GLY A 92 -18.87 -0.51 -6.84
CA GLY A 92 -19.47 0.81 -7.15
C GLY A 92 -19.85 1.07 -8.60
N LEU A 93 -19.74 0.07 -9.47
CA LEU A 93 -20.14 0.13 -10.86
C LEU A 93 -21.22 -0.93 -11.07
N ASP A 94 -22.30 -0.60 -11.75
CA ASP A 94 -23.48 -1.43 -11.97
C ASP A 94 -23.14 -2.79 -12.60
N ASP A 95 -22.65 -3.72 -11.79
CA ASP A 95 -22.44 -5.11 -12.24
C ASP A 95 -23.23 -6.08 -11.38
N ALA A 96 -24.44 -6.39 -11.84
CA ALA A 96 -25.28 -7.45 -11.30
C ALA A 96 -24.64 -8.87 -11.38
N ARG A 97 -23.50 -9.03 -12.05
CA ARG A 97 -22.78 -10.29 -12.23
C ARG A 97 -21.60 -10.45 -11.25
N GLY A 98 -21.40 -9.52 -10.34
CA GLY A 98 -20.30 -9.54 -9.40
C GLY A 98 -20.22 -10.85 -8.61
N ARG A 99 -19.27 -11.70 -8.95
CA ARG A 99 -18.83 -12.82 -8.09
C ARG A 99 -17.97 -12.20 -6.98
N GLY A 100 -18.63 -11.60 -5.99
CA GLY A 100 -17.90 -11.10 -4.84
C GLY A 100 -17.05 -12.20 -4.22
N THR A 101 -15.84 -11.87 -3.89
CA THR A 101 -14.84 -12.83 -3.40
C THR A 101 -15.07 -13.24 -1.95
N ALA A 102 -15.80 -12.46 -1.17
CA ALA A 102 -16.14 -12.83 0.20
C ALA A 102 -17.07 -14.06 0.26
N GLY A 103 -17.90 -14.28 -0.79
CA GLY A 103 -18.78 -15.45 -0.83
C GLY A 103 -19.59 -15.60 0.46
N THR A 104 -19.59 -16.80 1.02
CA THR A 104 -20.18 -17.14 2.33
C THR A 104 -19.12 -17.22 3.45
N ALA A 105 -17.87 -16.81 3.18
CA ALA A 105 -16.79 -16.89 4.17
C ALA A 105 -17.04 -15.92 5.34
N THR A 106 -16.81 -16.42 6.56
CA THR A 106 -16.88 -15.59 7.77
C THR A 106 -15.73 -14.58 7.83
N PRO A 107 -15.84 -13.52 8.63
CA PRO A 107 -14.72 -12.59 8.85
C PRO A 107 -13.44 -13.30 9.30
N GLU A 108 -13.54 -14.32 10.16
CA GLU A 108 -12.43 -15.11 10.68
C GLU A 108 -11.76 -15.92 9.55
N GLU A 109 -12.53 -16.60 8.73
CA GLU A 109 -12.03 -17.35 7.57
C GLU A 109 -11.34 -16.44 6.54
N ILE A 110 -11.79 -15.16 6.43
CA ILE A 110 -11.14 -14.16 5.57
C ILE A 110 -9.78 -13.77 6.15
N LEU A 111 -9.67 -13.57 7.47
CA LEU A 111 -8.39 -13.28 8.13
C LEU A 111 -7.38 -14.41 7.91
N GLU A 112 -7.79 -15.67 8.00
CA GLU A 112 -6.94 -16.84 7.77
C GLU A 112 -6.43 -16.97 6.33
N LYS A 113 -7.06 -16.26 5.37
CA LYS A 113 -6.61 -16.21 3.97
C LYS A 113 -5.56 -15.14 3.69
N THR A 114 -5.09 -14.42 4.71
CA THR A 114 -3.97 -13.48 4.55
C THR A 114 -2.72 -14.21 4.08
N PHE A 115 -1.88 -13.51 3.33
CA PHE A 115 -0.66 -14.07 2.75
C PHE A 115 0.46 -13.03 2.75
N LEU A 116 1.69 -13.47 2.53
CA LEU A 116 2.85 -12.61 2.40
C LEU A 116 3.18 -12.35 0.93
N LYS A 117 3.53 -11.10 0.62
CA LYS A 117 4.24 -10.74 -0.59
C LYS A 117 5.72 -10.49 -0.24
N PRO A 118 6.67 -10.92 -1.08
CA PRO A 118 8.08 -10.64 -0.82
C PRO A 118 8.35 -9.13 -0.93
N PRO A 119 9.19 -8.53 -0.07
CA PRO A 119 9.58 -7.13 -0.22
C PRO A 119 10.22 -6.80 -1.58
N SER A 120 10.89 -7.76 -2.21
CA SER A 120 11.45 -7.62 -3.57
C SER A 120 10.41 -7.37 -4.67
N ALA A 121 9.12 -7.56 -4.39
CA ALA A 121 8.04 -7.20 -5.31
C ALA A 121 7.74 -5.69 -5.31
N ILE A 122 8.26 -4.92 -4.34
CA ILE A 122 7.95 -3.49 -4.19
C ILE A 122 8.69 -2.68 -5.25
N VAL A 123 7.94 -1.79 -5.91
CA VAL A 123 8.45 -0.72 -6.78
C VAL A 123 7.76 0.59 -6.44
N GLY A 124 8.37 1.71 -6.82
CA GLY A 124 7.87 3.05 -6.54
C GLY A 124 6.86 3.57 -7.57
N PRO A 125 6.33 4.79 -7.33
CA PRO A 125 5.55 5.53 -8.32
C PRO A 125 6.34 5.75 -9.61
N GLU A 126 5.66 5.81 -10.75
CA GLU A 126 6.24 5.99 -12.10
C GLU A 126 7.19 4.85 -12.54
N GLU A 127 7.37 3.81 -11.74
CA GLU A 127 8.11 2.61 -12.14
C GLU A 127 7.22 1.66 -12.93
N ALA A 128 7.82 0.64 -13.56
CA ALA A 128 7.07 -0.25 -14.44
C ALA A 128 6.61 -1.52 -13.70
N ILE A 129 5.42 -2.00 -14.01
CA ILE A 129 5.00 -3.37 -13.76
C ILE A 129 5.53 -4.22 -14.91
N VAL A 130 6.42 -5.17 -14.62
CA VAL A 130 6.99 -6.08 -15.60
C VAL A 130 6.15 -7.35 -15.66
N ILE A 131 5.65 -7.71 -16.85
CA ILE A 131 4.91 -8.97 -17.03
C ILE A 131 5.91 -10.12 -17.14
N PRO A 132 5.91 -11.08 -16.19
CA PRO A 132 6.82 -12.20 -16.24
C PRO A 132 6.53 -13.12 -17.43
N GLN A 133 7.56 -13.67 -18.05
CA GLN A 133 7.40 -14.61 -19.15
C GLN A 133 6.55 -15.82 -18.72
N GLY A 134 5.54 -16.15 -19.50
CA GLY A 134 4.62 -17.24 -19.23
C GLY A 134 3.58 -16.96 -18.14
N ALA A 135 3.58 -15.78 -17.56
CA ALA A 135 2.50 -15.35 -16.68
C ALA A 135 1.39 -14.72 -17.51
N GLY A 136 0.24 -15.36 -17.53
CA GLY A 136 -0.98 -14.80 -18.14
C GLY A 136 -1.94 -14.28 -17.07
N ASN A 137 -2.97 -13.55 -17.53
CA ASN A 137 -4.04 -13.01 -16.70
C ASN A 137 -3.53 -12.14 -15.55
N ILE A 138 -2.82 -11.06 -15.90
CA ILE A 138 -2.29 -10.09 -14.95
C ILE A 138 -3.36 -9.06 -14.61
N PHE A 139 -3.65 -8.88 -13.32
CA PHE A 139 -4.65 -7.94 -12.85
C PHE A 139 -4.08 -7.02 -11.77
N PRO A 140 -4.37 -5.71 -11.82
CA PRO A 140 -4.07 -4.77 -10.76
C PRO A 140 -5.20 -4.78 -9.72
N GLU A 141 -4.87 -4.83 -8.47
CA GLU A 141 -5.81 -4.76 -7.35
C GLU A 141 -5.41 -3.56 -6.48
N LEU A 142 -6.18 -2.45 -6.57
CA LEU A 142 -5.90 -1.24 -5.78
C LEU A 142 -6.37 -1.44 -4.35
N GLU A 143 -5.47 -1.19 -3.39
CA GLU A 143 -5.72 -1.39 -1.98
C GLU A 143 -5.19 -0.23 -1.13
N LEU A 144 -5.90 0.07 -0.04
CA LEU A 144 -5.33 0.83 1.06
C LEU A 144 -4.25 -0.02 1.72
N CYS A 145 -3.09 0.57 2.00
CA CYS A 145 -1.99 -0.09 2.68
C CYS A 145 -1.73 0.57 4.03
N VAL A 146 -1.84 -0.20 5.11
CA VAL A 146 -1.51 0.24 6.47
C VAL A 146 -0.01 0.14 6.68
N VAL A 147 0.58 1.19 7.25
CA VAL A 147 1.99 1.24 7.64
C VAL A 147 2.08 1.14 9.16
N ILE A 148 2.81 0.14 9.65
CA ILE A 148 3.03 -0.07 11.09
C ILE A 148 4.07 0.93 11.61
N GLY A 149 3.78 1.54 12.75
CA GLY A 149 4.62 2.56 13.38
C GLY A 149 5.38 2.10 14.61
N LYS A 150 4.85 1.10 15.31
CA LYS A 150 5.41 0.64 16.59
C LYS A 150 5.51 -0.88 16.60
N LYS A 151 6.53 -1.39 17.30
CA LYS A 151 6.64 -2.84 17.57
C LYS A 151 5.39 -3.29 18.32
N ALA A 152 4.69 -4.28 17.80
CA ALA A 152 3.42 -4.75 18.33
C ALA A 152 3.31 -6.28 18.29
N ARG A 153 2.78 -6.84 19.35
CA ARG A 153 2.50 -8.27 19.49
C ARG A 153 1.24 -8.46 20.35
N HIS A 154 0.35 -9.35 19.92
CA HIS A 154 -0.89 -9.68 20.63
C HIS A 154 -1.77 -8.45 20.98
N LEU A 155 -1.92 -7.52 20.02
CA LEU A 155 -2.81 -6.38 20.23
C LEU A 155 -4.28 -6.80 20.19
N THR A 156 -5.07 -6.23 21.08
CA THR A 156 -6.53 -6.29 20.97
C THR A 156 -6.99 -5.32 19.85
N LYS A 157 -8.19 -5.54 19.30
CA LYS A 157 -8.79 -4.63 18.29
C LYS A 157 -8.84 -3.18 18.80
N ALA A 158 -9.19 -2.97 20.08
CA ALA A 158 -9.27 -1.65 20.69
C ALA A 158 -7.93 -0.90 20.71
N ARG A 159 -6.81 -1.62 20.68
CA ARG A 159 -5.46 -1.07 20.70
C ARG A 159 -4.72 -1.15 19.36
N ALA A 160 -5.37 -1.68 18.33
CA ALA A 160 -4.73 -1.90 17.05
C ALA A 160 -4.19 -0.61 16.40
N PHE A 161 -4.94 0.48 16.52
CA PHE A 161 -4.52 1.79 15.99
C PHE A 161 -3.31 2.39 16.72
N ASP A 162 -2.97 1.95 17.93
CA ASP A 162 -1.76 2.39 18.66
C ASP A 162 -0.48 2.02 17.89
N ALA A 163 -0.54 1.00 17.03
CA ALA A 163 0.57 0.54 16.21
C ALA A 163 0.60 1.14 14.81
N VAL A 164 -0.44 1.84 14.37
CA VAL A 164 -0.54 2.38 13.00
C VAL A 164 0.21 3.71 12.92
N PHE A 165 1.15 3.81 11.96
CA PHE A 165 1.82 5.06 11.63
C PHE A 165 1.01 5.90 10.65
N GLY A 166 0.44 5.26 9.64
CA GLY A 166 -0.31 5.92 8.59
C GLY A 166 -0.67 4.96 7.46
N TYR A 167 -0.95 5.55 6.31
CA TYR A 167 -1.49 4.84 5.17
C TYR A 167 -0.80 5.26 3.87
N THR A 168 -0.75 4.33 2.92
CA THR A 168 -0.26 4.56 1.56
C THR A 168 -1.10 3.76 0.57
N ILE A 169 -0.82 3.89 -0.73
CA ILE A 169 -1.45 3.10 -1.78
C ILE A 169 -0.56 1.90 -2.10
N ILE A 170 -1.17 0.75 -2.36
CA ILE A 170 -0.50 -0.41 -2.95
C ILE A 170 -1.35 -0.98 -4.08
N LEU A 171 -0.70 -1.47 -5.14
CA LEU A 171 -1.33 -2.37 -6.08
C LEU A 171 -0.88 -3.81 -5.77
N ASP A 172 -1.84 -4.66 -5.37
CA ASP A 172 -1.59 -6.10 -5.20
C ASP A 172 -1.72 -6.80 -6.56
N VAL A 173 -0.72 -6.62 -7.43
CA VAL A 173 -0.71 -7.20 -8.76
C VAL A 173 -0.69 -8.73 -8.66
N THR A 174 -1.50 -9.38 -9.50
CA THR A 174 -1.68 -10.84 -9.48
C THR A 174 -1.65 -11.46 -10.88
N ALA A 175 -0.92 -12.56 -11.02
CA ALA A 175 -0.96 -13.46 -12.17
C ALA A 175 -1.96 -14.59 -11.88
N ARG A 176 -3.26 -14.37 -12.15
CA ARG A 176 -4.33 -15.27 -11.66
C ARG A 176 -4.24 -16.70 -12.16
N SER A 177 -3.80 -16.92 -13.39
CA SER A 177 -3.68 -18.25 -13.98
C SER A 177 -2.33 -18.92 -13.75
N TYR A 178 -1.33 -18.22 -13.20
CA TYR A 178 -0.02 -18.80 -13.00
C TYR A 178 -0.04 -19.93 -11.97
N GLY A 179 0.49 -21.09 -12.37
CA GLY A 179 0.51 -22.28 -11.52
C GLY A 179 -0.83 -22.98 -11.32
N SER A 180 -1.88 -22.57 -12.06
CA SER A 180 -3.23 -23.17 -11.99
C SER A 180 -3.37 -24.45 -12.85
N GLY A 181 -2.31 -25.22 -13.03
CA GLY A 181 -2.35 -26.48 -13.78
C GLY A 181 -3.19 -27.55 -13.06
N LYS A 182 -3.95 -28.35 -13.85
CA LYS A 182 -4.69 -29.54 -13.35
C LYS A 182 -5.72 -29.27 -12.25
N GLY A 183 -6.41 -28.12 -12.29
CA GLY A 183 -7.50 -27.81 -11.37
C GLY A 183 -7.10 -27.40 -9.95
N LEU A 184 -5.82 -27.29 -9.66
CA LEU A 184 -5.33 -26.75 -8.39
C LEU A 184 -5.05 -25.26 -8.51
N PRO A 185 -5.61 -24.41 -7.62
CA PRO A 185 -5.25 -23.00 -7.60
C PRO A 185 -3.79 -22.86 -7.18
N GLY A 186 -3.00 -22.11 -7.96
CA GLY A 186 -1.63 -21.78 -7.59
C GLY A 186 -1.55 -21.00 -6.26
N SER A 187 -0.44 -21.14 -5.55
CA SER A 187 -0.21 -20.40 -4.30
C SER A 187 -0.32 -18.89 -4.51
N ARG A 188 -1.04 -18.20 -3.60
CA ARG A 188 -1.11 -16.73 -3.62
C ARG A 188 0.27 -16.09 -3.51
N CYS A 189 1.14 -16.60 -2.63
CA CYS A 189 2.49 -16.09 -2.48
C CYS A 189 3.27 -16.12 -3.80
N VAL A 190 3.10 -17.16 -4.62
CA VAL A 190 3.74 -17.27 -5.93
C VAL A 190 3.09 -16.34 -6.94
N ARG A 191 1.76 -16.41 -7.11
CA ARG A 191 1.03 -15.62 -8.10
C ARG A 191 1.12 -14.11 -7.91
N LYS A 192 1.40 -13.67 -6.70
CA LYS A 192 1.46 -12.27 -6.27
C LYS A 192 2.88 -11.84 -5.86
N GLY A 193 3.85 -12.75 -5.95
CA GLY A 193 5.20 -12.54 -5.45
C GLY A 193 6.25 -12.18 -6.51
N PHE A 194 5.85 -11.99 -7.77
CA PHE A 194 6.79 -11.57 -8.81
C PHE A 194 7.37 -10.19 -8.51
N GLU A 195 8.59 -9.95 -8.97
CA GLU A 195 9.17 -8.62 -8.97
C GLU A 195 8.21 -7.62 -9.61
N THR A 196 8.18 -6.39 -9.10
CA THR A 196 7.30 -5.29 -9.52
C THR A 196 5.79 -5.47 -9.24
N PHE A 197 5.38 -6.57 -8.60
CA PHE A 197 3.96 -6.85 -8.33
C PHE A 197 3.41 -6.20 -7.06
N ALA A 198 4.17 -5.30 -6.44
CA ALA A 198 3.72 -4.48 -5.31
C ALA A 198 4.08 -2.99 -5.47
N PRO A 199 3.59 -2.30 -6.53
CA PRO A 199 3.73 -0.85 -6.61
C PRO A 199 3.19 -0.17 -5.36
N LEU A 200 4.04 0.66 -4.72
CA LEU A 200 3.78 1.27 -3.41
C LEU A 200 4.06 2.78 -3.45
N GLY A 201 3.12 3.59 -3.01
CA GLY A 201 3.31 5.05 -2.93
C GLY A 201 2.01 5.85 -3.03
N PRO A 202 2.07 7.13 -3.40
CA PRO A 202 3.27 7.93 -3.67
C PRO A 202 4.01 8.38 -2.41
N SER A 203 3.30 8.40 -1.27
CA SER A 203 3.78 8.87 0.02
C SER A 203 3.03 8.15 1.15
N ILE A 204 3.48 8.30 2.39
CA ILE A 204 2.76 7.85 3.57
C ILE A 204 2.06 9.07 4.18
N THR A 205 0.74 9.02 4.30
CA THR A 205 -0.06 9.96 5.07
C THR A 205 -0.19 9.44 6.49
N THR A 206 0.23 10.23 7.50
CA THR A 206 0.15 9.80 8.91
C THR A 206 -1.29 9.61 9.36
N ALA A 207 -1.51 8.74 10.33
CA ALA A 207 -2.85 8.35 10.77
C ALA A 207 -3.69 9.52 11.32
N ASP A 208 -3.05 10.54 11.89
CA ASP A 208 -3.69 11.76 12.39
C ASP A 208 -4.24 12.67 11.28
N GLU A 209 -3.80 12.51 10.04
CA GLU A 209 -4.31 13.23 8.87
C GLU A 209 -5.52 12.53 8.22
N ILE A 210 -5.78 11.29 8.56
CA ILE A 210 -6.87 10.46 8.03
C ILE A 210 -7.93 10.26 9.12
N ALA A 211 -8.97 11.07 9.09
CA ALA A 211 -10.00 11.05 10.13
C ALA A 211 -10.68 9.68 10.26
N ASN A 212 -10.93 9.01 9.14
CA ASN A 212 -11.52 7.66 9.12
C ASN A 212 -10.98 6.83 7.95
N PRO A 213 -10.09 5.85 8.21
CA PRO A 213 -9.54 5.01 7.13
C PRO A 213 -10.59 4.08 6.50
N HIS A 214 -11.77 3.95 7.09
CA HIS A 214 -12.89 3.16 6.57
C HIS A 214 -13.92 3.99 5.78
N ASN A 215 -13.55 5.20 5.32
CA ASN A 215 -14.44 6.02 4.47
C ASN A 215 -13.64 6.77 3.40
N LEU A 216 -12.69 6.11 2.76
CA LEU A 216 -11.87 6.68 1.69
C LEU A 216 -12.33 6.14 0.34
N LEU A 217 -12.49 7.03 -0.64
CA LEU A 217 -12.76 6.64 -2.01
C LEU A 217 -11.47 6.17 -2.68
N MET A 218 -11.52 4.98 -3.28
CA MET A 218 -10.43 4.37 -4.05
C MET A 218 -10.83 4.30 -5.52
N ARG A 219 -9.95 4.74 -6.43
CA ARG A 219 -10.18 4.71 -7.88
C ARG A 219 -8.96 4.20 -8.62
N LEU A 220 -9.16 3.29 -9.55
CA LEU A 220 -8.13 2.78 -10.45
C LEU A 220 -8.58 2.94 -11.90
N TRP A 221 -7.74 3.56 -12.70
CA TRP A 221 -7.92 3.66 -14.15
C TRP A 221 -6.84 2.84 -14.85
N VAL A 222 -7.22 2.21 -15.96
CA VAL A 222 -6.31 1.57 -16.91
C VAL A 222 -6.57 2.19 -18.27
N ASN A 223 -5.53 2.76 -18.89
CA ASN A 223 -5.63 3.49 -20.17
C ASN A 223 -6.71 4.60 -20.15
N GLY A 224 -6.84 5.29 -19.03
CA GLY A 224 -7.84 6.34 -18.84
C GLY A 224 -9.26 5.85 -18.54
N GLU A 225 -9.53 4.54 -18.63
CA GLU A 225 -10.82 3.94 -18.32
C GLU A 225 -10.89 3.57 -16.84
N LEU A 226 -11.96 4.02 -16.14
CA LEU A 226 -12.18 3.68 -14.74
C LEU A 226 -12.48 2.18 -14.58
N ARG A 227 -11.62 1.47 -13.85
CA ARG A 227 -11.69 0.01 -13.65
C ARG A 227 -12.11 -0.40 -12.25
N GLN A 228 -11.84 0.43 -11.26
CA GLN A 228 -12.24 0.21 -9.88
C GLN A 228 -12.67 1.55 -9.29
N ALA A 229 -13.84 1.56 -8.64
CA ALA A 229 -14.29 2.65 -7.80
C ALA A 229 -15.01 2.05 -6.59
N ALA A 230 -14.45 2.22 -5.40
CA ALA A 230 -15.03 1.66 -4.18
C ALA A 230 -14.63 2.50 -2.97
N LYS A 231 -15.35 2.32 -1.88
CA LYS A 231 -14.98 2.88 -0.59
C LYS A 231 -14.43 1.83 0.34
N THR A 232 -13.52 2.24 1.21
CA THR A 232 -12.90 1.39 2.22
C THR A 232 -13.89 0.93 3.31
N ASP A 233 -15.09 1.51 3.41
CA ASP A 233 -16.17 1.07 4.32
C ASP A 233 -16.76 -0.30 3.94
N ALA A 234 -16.47 -0.76 2.72
CA ALA A 234 -16.87 -2.07 2.24
C ALA A 234 -15.96 -3.22 2.70
N MET A 235 -14.88 -2.95 3.43
CA MET A 235 -14.05 -3.99 4.05
C MET A 235 -14.90 -4.86 4.98
N VAL A 236 -14.67 -6.17 4.95
CA VAL A 236 -15.25 -7.13 5.91
C VAL A 236 -14.49 -7.05 7.22
N ASN A 237 -13.17 -7.13 7.16
CA ASN A 237 -12.29 -6.89 8.28
C ASN A 237 -11.61 -5.54 8.09
N GLY A 238 -11.87 -4.61 8.99
CA GLY A 238 -11.25 -3.29 8.97
C GLY A 238 -9.79 -3.32 9.42
N VAL A 239 -9.19 -2.14 9.47
CA VAL A 239 -7.79 -1.97 9.88
C VAL A 239 -7.52 -2.57 11.27
N ALA A 240 -8.44 -2.36 12.23
CA ALA A 240 -8.27 -2.86 13.59
C ALA A 240 -8.25 -4.39 13.65
N GLU A 241 -9.14 -5.06 12.91
CA GLU A 241 -9.21 -6.51 12.82
C GLU A 241 -7.93 -7.08 12.21
N LEU A 242 -7.48 -6.53 11.08
CA LEU A 242 -6.27 -6.97 10.40
C LEU A 242 -5.02 -6.81 11.27
N VAL A 243 -4.81 -5.65 11.88
CA VAL A 243 -3.66 -5.39 12.76
C VAL A 243 -3.69 -6.29 14.00
N SER A 244 -4.87 -6.42 14.63
CA SER A 244 -5.05 -7.30 15.79
C SER A 244 -4.70 -8.75 15.44
N PHE A 245 -5.30 -9.30 14.39
CA PHE A 245 -5.08 -10.67 13.93
C PHE A 245 -3.60 -10.92 13.62
N LEU A 246 -2.99 -10.08 12.77
CA LEU A 246 -1.62 -10.26 12.33
C LEU A 246 -0.61 -10.07 13.47
N SER A 247 -0.89 -9.19 14.44
CA SER A 247 -0.08 -9.08 15.65
C SER A 247 -0.18 -10.33 16.56
N GLY A 248 -1.26 -11.10 16.44
CA GLY A 248 -1.41 -12.41 17.04
C GLY A 248 -0.56 -13.50 16.38
N VAL A 249 -0.43 -13.42 15.06
CA VAL A 249 0.37 -14.36 14.25
C VAL A 249 1.87 -14.12 14.43
N THR A 250 2.31 -12.86 14.30
CA THR A 250 3.73 -12.49 14.34
C THR A 250 3.95 -11.12 14.98
N THR A 251 5.18 -10.83 15.41
CA THR A 251 5.52 -9.47 15.84
C THR A 251 5.54 -8.55 14.63
N LEU A 252 4.78 -7.47 14.69
CA LEU A 252 4.83 -6.38 13.73
C LEU A 252 5.91 -5.37 14.14
N TYR A 253 6.62 -4.82 13.16
CA TYR A 253 7.70 -3.84 13.37
C TYR A 253 7.41 -2.55 12.62
N PRO A 254 8.01 -1.41 13.05
CA PRO A 254 7.93 -0.16 12.29
C PRO A 254 8.31 -0.37 10.82
N GLY A 255 7.48 0.12 9.91
CA GLY A 255 7.66 -0.04 8.48
C GLY A 255 7.08 -1.33 7.89
N ASP A 256 6.57 -2.27 8.69
CA ASP A 256 5.80 -3.38 8.15
C ASP A 256 4.52 -2.88 7.48
N LEU A 257 4.09 -3.57 6.44
CA LEU A 257 2.99 -3.18 5.58
C LEU A 257 1.86 -4.21 5.65
N ILE A 258 0.61 -3.70 5.60
CA ILE A 258 -0.59 -4.54 5.51
C ILE A 258 -1.49 -3.97 4.40
N ALA A 259 -1.55 -4.66 3.27
CA ALA A 259 -2.50 -4.42 2.20
C ALA A 259 -3.88 -4.96 2.63
N THR A 260 -4.92 -4.13 2.52
CA THR A 260 -6.22 -4.40 3.16
C THR A 260 -7.21 -5.14 2.29
N GLY A 261 -6.80 -5.57 1.10
CA GLY A 261 -7.68 -6.19 0.12
C GLY A 261 -8.32 -5.17 -0.82
N ASN A 262 -8.93 -5.67 -1.88
CA ASN A 262 -9.66 -4.86 -2.84
C ASN A 262 -11.07 -5.41 -3.11
N PRO A 263 -12.00 -4.58 -3.60
CA PRO A 263 -13.27 -5.05 -4.11
C PRO A 263 -13.05 -5.72 -5.47
N ASP A 264 -13.26 -7.03 -5.54
CA ASP A 264 -13.15 -7.78 -6.79
C ASP A 264 -14.42 -7.58 -7.63
N ALA A 265 -14.28 -6.92 -8.77
CA ALA A 265 -15.36 -6.72 -9.72
C ALA A 265 -15.00 -7.37 -11.06
N PRO A 266 -15.72 -8.43 -11.48
CA PRO A 266 -15.42 -9.15 -12.72
C PRO A 266 -15.43 -8.27 -13.97
N ALA A 267 -16.28 -7.23 -14.02
CA ALA A 267 -16.35 -6.30 -15.13
C ALA A 267 -15.08 -5.46 -15.34
N PHE A 268 -14.19 -5.40 -14.32
CA PHE A 268 -12.96 -4.61 -14.34
C PHE A 268 -11.72 -5.42 -14.63
N GLN A 269 -11.87 -6.71 -14.85
CA GLN A 269 -10.76 -7.64 -14.98
C GLN A 269 -10.30 -7.76 -16.42
N LYS A 270 -10.13 -6.62 -17.12
CA LYS A 270 -9.32 -6.66 -18.33
C LYS A 270 -7.88 -6.90 -17.92
N GLU A 271 -7.32 -7.95 -18.46
CA GLU A 271 -5.91 -8.31 -18.29
C GLU A 271 -5.00 -7.15 -18.71
N LEU A 272 -3.94 -6.92 -17.91
CA LEU A 272 -2.90 -5.97 -18.27
C LEU A 272 -1.99 -6.56 -19.35
N GLY A 273 -1.60 -5.71 -20.29
CA GLY A 273 -0.61 -6.02 -21.31
C GLY A 273 0.50 -4.97 -21.41
N PRO A 274 1.63 -5.30 -22.04
CA PRO A 274 2.68 -4.33 -22.30
C PRO A 274 2.13 -3.09 -23.03
N GLY A 275 2.54 -1.90 -22.58
CA GLY A 275 2.05 -0.61 -23.08
C GLY A 275 0.85 -0.04 -22.31
N ASP A 276 0.18 -0.81 -21.46
CA ASP A 276 -0.88 -0.29 -20.62
C ASP A 276 -0.34 0.74 -19.60
N THR A 277 -1.18 1.72 -19.27
CA THR A 277 -0.92 2.73 -18.24
C THR A 277 -1.96 2.65 -17.13
N LEU A 278 -1.53 2.84 -15.90
CA LEU A 278 -2.42 2.84 -14.75
C LEU A 278 -2.33 4.17 -13.99
N LYS A 279 -3.47 4.63 -13.46
CA LYS A 279 -3.53 5.65 -12.42
C LYS A 279 -4.27 5.06 -11.22
N ALA A 280 -3.62 5.02 -10.07
CA ALA A 280 -4.20 4.60 -8.80
C ALA A 280 -4.35 5.81 -7.87
N GLU A 281 -5.52 5.96 -7.24
CA GLU A 281 -5.82 7.11 -6.39
C GLU A 281 -6.63 6.67 -5.17
N ILE A 282 -6.23 7.16 -3.99
CA ILE A 282 -7.01 7.02 -2.76
C ILE A 282 -7.15 8.40 -2.12
N GLU A 283 -8.39 8.74 -1.78
CA GLU A 283 -8.76 10.00 -1.14
C GLU A 283 -7.91 10.25 0.12
N GLY A 284 -7.41 11.48 0.29
CA GLY A 284 -6.55 11.86 1.43
C GLY A 284 -5.12 11.33 1.40
N ILE A 285 -4.79 10.39 0.49
CA ILE A 285 -3.44 9.80 0.38
C ILE A 285 -2.71 10.35 -0.83
N GLY A 286 -3.35 10.37 -1.99
CA GLY A 286 -2.78 10.86 -3.23
C GLY A 286 -3.01 9.94 -4.41
N SER A 287 -2.17 10.07 -5.43
CA SER A 287 -2.22 9.24 -6.63
C SER A 287 -0.83 8.88 -7.14
N MET A 288 -0.74 7.75 -7.81
CA MET A 288 0.47 7.32 -8.52
C MET A 288 0.11 6.82 -9.92
N ASN A 289 1.03 7.03 -10.87
CA ASN A 289 0.93 6.49 -12.20
C ASN A 289 1.95 5.37 -12.39
N LEU A 290 1.62 4.43 -13.24
CA LEU A 290 2.44 3.27 -13.56
C LEU A 290 2.30 2.92 -15.02
N ARG A 291 3.27 2.20 -15.55
CA ARG A 291 3.22 1.62 -16.91
C ARG A 291 3.47 0.13 -16.83
N VAL A 292 3.01 -0.61 -17.82
CA VAL A 292 3.22 -2.05 -17.98
C VAL A 292 4.22 -2.30 -19.09
N VAL A 293 5.20 -3.16 -18.86
CA VAL A 293 6.23 -3.54 -19.85
C VAL A 293 6.40 -5.06 -19.92
#